data_b4d21345d3101a2723f960aa461681fd
#
_entry.id   b4d21345d3101a2723f960aa461681fd
#
_cell.length_a   1.000
_cell.length_b   1.000
_cell.length_c   1.000
_cell.angle_alpha   90.00
_cell.angle_beta   90.00
_cell.angle_gamma   90.00
#
_symmetry.space_group_name_H-M   'P 1'
#
loop_
_entity.id
_entity.type
_entity.pdbx_description
1 polymer ?
#
loop_
_entity_poly.entity_id
_entity_poly.type
_entity_poly.pdbx_seq_one_letter_code
_entity_poly.pdbx_strand_id
1 'polypeptide(L)'
;MSKIKSALYPVLQRARYAEFISRFEKAKKQPMADNKILMYSTSKGRLGGNLLAIKNYIEKNALDYDITVAAGEDIPPADKLASLMAQSKFILVDDYEPLVYVLRLRENQHLVQVWHAMGAFKRFGYGRASAEKNSLTHKNYTEAIVSSPEIAPIYAEAFGIGESRIKPIGTPRTDVFFDCDYVAAAKERLYSQYPLLRGKKICLFAP
;
A
#
# COMPACT_ATOMS: atom_id res chain seq x y z
N MET A 1 -0.27 1.95 29.00
CA MET A 1 -0.53 3.43 28.94
C MET A 1 -1.73 3.75 29.82
N SER A 2 -1.77 4.96 30.45
CA SER A 2 -2.97 5.37 31.19
C SER A 2 -4.14 5.57 30.25
N LYS A 3 -5.39 5.36 30.72
CA LYS A 3 -6.63 5.53 29.91
C LYS A 3 -6.70 6.93 29.26
N ILE A 4 -6.21 7.97 29.95
CA ILE A 4 -6.17 9.35 29.45
C ILE A 4 -5.20 9.47 28.25
N LYS A 5 -4.00 8.90 28.33
CA LYS A 5 -3.03 8.92 27.23
C LYS A 5 -3.56 8.19 25.98
N SER A 6 -4.26 7.07 26.18
CA SER A 6 -4.89 6.33 25.09
C SER A 6 -6.02 7.13 24.41
N ALA A 7 -6.87 7.80 25.17
CA ALA A 7 -7.95 8.64 24.62
C ALA A 7 -7.42 9.83 23.81
N LEU A 8 -6.28 10.41 24.20
CA LEU A 8 -5.66 11.54 23.50
C LEU A 8 -4.81 11.14 22.30
N TYR A 9 -4.53 9.85 22.10
CA TYR A 9 -3.60 9.38 21.07
C TYR A 9 -3.98 9.82 19.63
N PRO A 10 -5.25 9.75 19.19
CA PRO A 10 -5.64 10.25 17.86
C PRO A 10 -5.42 11.76 17.69
N VAL A 11 -5.62 12.53 18.75
CA VAL A 11 -5.39 13.99 18.75
C VAL A 11 -3.90 14.26 18.57
N LEU A 12 -3.05 13.58 19.30
CA LEU A 12 -1.59 13.69 19.19
C LEU A 12 -1.10 13.27 17.80
N GLN A 13 -1.66 12.20 17.21
CA GLN A 13 -1.33 11.81 15.86
C GLN A 13 -1.66 12.93 14.85
N ARG A 14 -2.84 13.55 14.95
CA ARG A 14 -3.21 14.67 14.08
C ARG A 14 -2.37 15.91 14.33
N ALA A 15 -2.09 16.24 15.58
CA ALA A 15 -1.23 17.37 15.92
C ALA A 15 0.18 17.22 15.32
N ARG A 16 0.75 16.02 15.35
CA ARG A 16 2.05 15.72 14.74
C ARG A 16 2.12 16.05 13.25
N TYR A 17 1.02 15.87 12.53
CA TYR A 17 0.93 16.08 11.08
C TYR A 17 0.06 17.29 10.71
N ALA A 18 -0.17 18.23 11.65
CA ALA A 18 -1.09 19.35 11.47
C ALA A 18 -0.76 20.21 10.25
N GLU A 19 0.52 20.47 9.99
CA GLU A 19 0.95 21.24 8.83
C GLU A 19 0.61 20.50 7.51
N PHE A 20 0.89 19.20 7.42
CA PHE A 20 0.54 18.41 6.24
C PHE A 20 -0.97 18.33 6.03
N ILE A 21 -1.75 18.14 7.10
CA ILE A 21 -3.22 18.18 7.06
C ILE A 21 -3.71 19.52 6.51
N SER A 22 -3.16 20.64 7.00
CA SER A 22 -3.53 21.97 6.53
C SER A 22 -3.26 22.16 5.03
N ARG A 23 -2.10 21.68 4.55
CA ARG A 23 -1.73 21.70 3.12
C ARG A 23 -2.69 20.86 2.28
N PHE A 24 -3.03 19.66 2.77
CA PHE A 24 -4.00 18.78 2.11
C PHE A 24 -5.40 19.42 2.03
N GLU A 25 -5.91 19.98 3.14
CA GLU A 25 -7.21 20.66 3.16
C GLU A 25 -7.24 21.90 2.23
N LYS A 26 -6.15 22.66 2.15
CA LYS A 26 -5.99 23.75 1.19
C LYS A 26 -6.01 23.23 -0.25
N ALA A 27 -5.31 22.15 -0.54
CA ALA A 27 -5.23 21.55 -1.86
C ALA A 27 -6.56 20.97 -2.34
N LYS A 28 -7.45 20.55 -1.43
CA LYS A 28 -8.82 20.10 -1.76
C LYS A 28 -9.69 21.17 -2.40
N LYS A 29 -9.29 22.44 -2.41
CA LYS A 29 -9.97 23.50 -3.18
C LYS A 29 -9.82 23.30 -4.69
N GLN A 30 -8.80 22.58 -5.13
CA GLN A 30 -8.61 22.20 -6.53
C GLN A 30 -9.46 20.97 -6.86
N PRO A 31 -9.88 20.78 -8.13
CA PRO A 31 -10.64 19.60 -8.52
C PRO A 31 -9.82 18.31 -8.34
N MET A 32 -10.51 17.23 -8.07
CA MET A 32 -9.96 15.86 -8.11
C MET A 32 -10.13 15.32 -9.53
N ALA A 33 -9.10 14.69 -10.06
CA ALA A 33 -9.16 14.05 -11.38
C ALA A 33 -9.59 12.59 -11.23
N ASP A 34 -10.62 12.18 -11.98
CA ASP A 34 -11.25 10.87 -11.86
C ASP A 34 -10.36 9.70 -12.29
N ASN A 35 -9.41 9.94 -13.21
CA ASN A 35 -8.47 8.93 -13.70
C ASN A 35 -7.08 9.02 -13.03
N LYS A 36 -6.91 9.84 -11.99
CA LYS A 36 -5.60 10.02 -11.37
C LYS A 36 -5.33 9.03 -10.25
N ILE A 37 -4.19 8.34 -10.37
CA ILE A 37 -3.66 7.42 -9.37
C ILE A 37 -2.37 7.99 -8.79
N LEU A 38 -2.30 8.12 -7.47
CA LEU A 38 -1.06 8.34 -6.74
C LEU A 38 -0.61 7.01 -6.11
N MET A 39 0.57 6.53 -6.48
CA MET A 39 1.24 5.42 -5.80
C MET A 39 2.23 5.97 -4.80
N TYR A 40 1.97 5.77 -3.50
CA TYR A 40 2.77 6.34 -2.42
C TYR A 40 3.34 5.26 -1.51
N SER A 41 4.68 5.25 -1.33
CA SER A 41 5.38 4.31 -0.46
C SER A 41 6.67 4.91 0.10
N THR A 42 6.82 4.85 1.43
CA THR A 42 8.05 5.26 2.11
C THR A 42 8.98 4.06 2.41
N SER A 43 8.54 2.84 2.17
CA SER A 43 9.20 1.62 2.63
C SER A 43 10.44 1.20 1.84
N LYS A 44 10.64 1.73 0.63
CA LYS A 44 11.71 1.28 -0.30
C LYS A 44 12.28 2.45 -1.10
N GLY A 45 13.55 2.34 -1.47
CA GLY A 45 14.25 3.34 -2.27
C GLY A 45 13.68 3.59 -3.67
N ARG A 46 12.76 2.74 -4.14
CA ARG A 46 12.02 2.91 -5.39
C ARG A 46 10.73 2.10 -5.38
N LEU A 47 9.81 2.42 -6.29
CA LEU A 47 8.56 1.67 -6.46
C LEU A 47 8.85 0.18 -6.70
N GLY A 48 8.12 -0.70 -6.01
CA GLY A 48 8.29 -2.14 -6.11
C GLY A 48 7.05 -2.93 -5.70
N GLY A 49 7.16 -4.25 -5.64
CA GLY A 49 6.12 -5.13 -5.13
C GLY A 49 4.78 -5.00 -5.87
N ASN A 50 3.70 -4.93 -5.10
CA ASN A 50 2.34 -4.86 -5.63
C ASN A 50 2.07 -3.55 -6.39
N LEU A 51 2.62 -2.42 -5.93
CA LEU A 51 2.45 -1.14 -6.62
C LEU A 51 3.07 -1.16 -8.02
N LEU A 52 4.29 -1.70 -8.15
CA LEU A 52 4.94 -1.84 -9.45
C LEU A 52 4.17 -2.79 -10.38
N ALA A 53 3.65 -3.90 -9.86
CA ALA A 53 2.85 -4.85 -10.65
C ALA A 53 1.59 -4.20 -11.20
N ILE A 54 0.87 -3.41 -10.37
CA ILE A 54 -0.31 -2.65 -10.79
C ILE A 54 0.06 -1.62 -11.86
N LYS A 55 1.14 -0.85 -11.64
CA LYS A 55 1.62 0.13 -12.62
C LYS A 55 1.89 -0.51 -13.98
N ASN A 56 2.68 -1.59 -13.99
CA ASN A 56 3.03 -2.31 -15.21
C ASN A 56 1.79 -2.87 -15.92
N TYR A 57 0.80 -3.36 -15.17
CA TYR A 57 -0.46 -3.86 -15.74
C TYR A 57 -1.25 -2.73 -16.44
N ILE A 58 -1.38 -1.57 -15.81
CA ILE A 58 -2.08 -0.41 -16.36
C ILE A 58 -1.39 0.05 -17.65
N GLU A 59 -0.07 0.18 -17.65
CA GLU A 59 0.71 0.62 -18.80
C GLU A 59 0.68 -0.40 -19.96
N LYS A 60 0.87 -1.70 -19.65
CA LYS A 60 0.83 -2.80 -20.64
C LYS A 60 -0.51 -2.88 -21.37
N ASN A 61 -1.61 -2.59 -20.67
CA ASN A 61 -2.97 -2.67 -21.22
C ASN A 61 -3.50 -1.31 -21.72
N ALA A 62 -2.65 -0.27 -21.74
CA ALA A 62 -3.00 1.09 -22.18
C ALA A 62 -4.30 1.61 -21.52
N LEU A 63 -4.49 1.32 -20.22
CA LEU A 63 -5.65 1.81 -19.48
C LEU A 63 -5.52 3.32 -19.25
N ASP A 64 -6.60 4.05 -19.41
CA ASP A 64 -6.64 5.52 -19.29
C ASP A 64 -6.56 5.99 -17.83
N TYR A 65 -5.38 5.85 -17.24
CA TYR A 65 -5.06 6.38 -15.92
C TYR A 65 -3.79 7.22 -15.95
N ASP A 66 -3.85 8.39 -15.30
CA ASP A 66 -2.68 9.25 -15.01
C ASP A 66 -2.01 8.77 -13.72
N ILE A 67 -0.87 8.08 -13.85
CA ILE A 67 -0.14 7.53 -12.71
C ILE A 67 0.97 8.47 -12.28
N THR A 68 0.91 8.92 -11.03
CA THR A 68 2.00 9.61 -10.36
C THR A 68 2.63 8.67 -9.32
N VAL A 69 3.95 8.54 -9.35
CA VAL A 69 4.72 7.77 -8.35
C VAL A 69 5.37 8.73 -7.37
N ALA A 70 5.22 8.45 -6.07
CA ALA A 70 5.89 9.11 -4.97
C ALA A 70 6.47 8.03 -4.04
N ALA A 71 7.64 7.48 -4.40
CA ALA A 71 8.27 6.39 -3.67
C ALA A 71 9.77 6.65 -3.44
N GLY A 72 10.26 6.38 -2.23
CA GLY A 72 11.68 6.52 -1.89
C GLY A 72 12.21 7.92 -2.17
N GLU A 73 13.20 8.04 -3.05
CA GLU A 73 13.83 9.32 -3.41
C GLU A 73 12.93 10.20 -4.29
N ASP A 74 11.93 9.63 -4.95
CA ASP A 74 10.98 10.35 -5.80
C ASP A 74 9.80 10.93 -5.00
N ILE A 75 9.81 10.86 -3.67
CA ILE A 75 8.80 11.50 -2.83
C ILE A 75 8.99 13.02 -2.90
N PRO A 76 8.01 13.77 -3.44
CA PRO A 76 8.14 15.21 -3.57
C PRO A 76 8.02 15.93 -2.20
N PRO A 77 8.40 17.22 -2.13
CA PRO A 77 8.18 18.03 -0.94
C PRO A 77 6.72 17.99 -0.46
N ALA A 78 6.52 18.21 0.85
CA ALA A 78 5.24 17.98 1.54
C ALA A 78 4.05 18.74 0.94
N ASP A 79 4.24 19.95 0.44
CA ASP A 79 3.21 20.74 -0.24
C ASP A 79 2.76 20.12 -1.57
N LYS A 80 3.72 19.67 -2.38
CA LYS A 80 3.44 18.97 -3.64
C LYS A 80 2.81 17.60 -3.37
N LEU A 81 3.31 16.85 -2.38
CA LEU A 81 2.71 15.55 -2.00
C LEU A 81 1.26 15.72 -1.52
N ALA A 82 0.99 16.72 -0.67
CA ALA A 82 -0.36 17.01 -0.21
C ALA A 82 -1.31 17.38 -1.38
N SER A 83 -0.82 18.14 -2.35
CA SER A 83 -1.57 18.48 -3.57
C SER A 83 -1.85 17.24 -4.42
N LEU A 84 -0.86 16.38 -4.64
CA LEU A 84 -1.03 15.12 -5.37
C LEU A 84 -2.06 14.21 -4.67
N MET A 85 -1.96 14.05 -3.35
CA MET A 85 -2.93 13.28 -2.58
C MET A 85 -4.35 13.85 -2.70
N ALA A 86 -4.51 15.18 -2.62
CA ALA A 86 -5.83 15.81 -2.67
C ALA A 86 -6.48 15.76 -4.06
N GLN A 87 -5.69 15.70 -5.14
CA GLN A 87 -6.16 15.71 -6.51
C GLN A 87 -6.30 14.33 -7.14
N SER A 88 -5.79 13.28 -6.50
CA SER A 88 -5.89 11.91 -7.00
C SER A 88 -7.16 11.24 -6.52
N LYS A 89 -7.92 10.63 -7.44
CA LYS A 89 -9.08 9.78 -7.14
C LYS A 89 -8.68 8.55 -6.34
N PHE A 90 -7.54 7.96 -6.72
CA PHE A 90 -7.02 6.75 -6.11
C PHE A 90 -5.65 7.05 -5.49
N ILE A 91 -5.49 6.69 -4.22
CA ILE A 91 -4.21 6.69 -3.51
C ILE A 91 -3.92 5.24 -3.16
N LEU A 92 -2.88 4.67 -3.75
CA LEU A 92 -2.45 3.30 -3.48
C LEU A 92 -1.22 3.32 -2.57
N VAL A 93 -1.26 2.52 -1.51
CA VAL A 93 -0.16 2.36 -0.54
C VAL A 93 0.12 0.89 -0.28
N ASP A 94 1.37 0.52 0.02
CA ASP A 94 1.79 -0.87 0.22
C ASP A 94 2.38 -1.17 1.61
N ASP A 95 2.48 -0.16 2.46
CA ASP A 95 3.04 -0.30 3.81
C ASP A 95 2.36 0.64 4.82
N TYR A 96 2.98 0.80 5.99
CA TYR A 96 2.58 1.76 7.02
C TYR A 96 2.90 3.18 6.55
N GLU A 97 1.88 3.94 6.17
CA GLU A 97 2.02 5.30 5.67
C GLU A 97 1.34 6.30 6.62
N PRO A 98 2.06 6.82 7.64
CA PRO A 98 1.43 7.62 8.71
C PRO A 98 0.70 8.87 8.22
N LEU A 99 1.13 9.47 7.11
CA LEU A 99 0.48 10.65 6.55
C LEU A 99 -0.97 10.39 6.14
N VAL A 100 -1.25 9.22 5.53
CA VAL A 100 -2.61 8.94 5.05
C VAL A 100 -3.60 8.63 6.15
N TYR A 101 -3.14 8.20 7.35
CA TYR A 101 -4.05 7.85 8.44
C TYR A 101 -4.78 9.03 9.06
N VAL A 102 -4.20 10.22 8.96
CA VAL A 102 -4.72 11.44 9.61
C VAL A 102 -5.55 12.32 8.68
N LEU A 103 -5.55 12.01 7.38
CA LEU A 103 -6.24 12.80 6.38
C LEU A 103 -7.76 12.58 6.44
N ARG A 104 -8.51 13.63 6.15
CA ARG A 104 -9.94 13.54 5.85
C ARG A 104 -10.10 13.46 4.33
N LEU A 105 -10.26 12.24 3.83
CA LEU A 105 -10.44 11.99 2.41
C LEU A 105 -11.65 12.77 1.85
N ARG A 106 -11.62 13.01 0.53
CA ARG A 106 -12.76 13.59 -0.20
C ARG A 106 -13.85 12.52 -0.37
N GLU A 107 -15.06 12.95 -0.63
CA GLU A 107 -16.10 12.07 -1.12
C GLU A 107 -15.65 11.39 -2.42
N ASN A 108 -15.92 10.11 -2.56
CA ASN A 108 -15.51 9.29 -3.71
C ASN A 108 -13.98 9.21 -3.96
N GLN A 109 -13.16 9.57 -2.98
CA GLN A 109 -11.72 9.33 -3.03
C GLN A 109 -11.40 7.96 -2.41
N HIS A 110 -10.54 7.18 -3.05
CA HIS A 110 -10.17 5.84 -2.63
C HIS A 110 -8.75 5.83 -2.08
N LEU A 111 -8.60 5.37 -0.84
CA LEU A 111 -7.31 5.04 -0.24
C LEU A 111 -7.22 3.52 -0.13
N VAL A 112 -6.44 2.92 -1.01
CA VAL A 112 -6.35 1.47 -1.17
C VAL A 112 -5.03 0.95 -0.62
N GLN A 113 -5.10 0.05 0.35
CA GLN A 113 -3.93 -0.68 0.84
C GLN A 113 -3.73 -1.95 0.02
N VAL A 114 -2.64 -2.02 -0.75
CA VAL A 114 -2.29 -3.21 -1.52
C VAL A 114 -1.33 -4.15 -0.79
N TRP A 115 -0.82 -3.71 0.36
CA TRP A 115 0.06 -4.42 1.29
C TRP A 115 1.31 -5.02 0.60
N HIS A 116 2.13 -5.68 1.36
CA HIS A 116 3.37 -6.32 0.90
C HIS A 116 3.51 -7.76 1.39
N ALA A 117 2.61 -8.25 2.24
CA ALA A 117 2.57 -9.61 2.74
C ALA A 117 1.34 -10.35 2.20
N MET A 118 1.48 -11.64 1.89
CA MET A 118 0.42 -12.41 1.22
C MET A 118 -0.43 -13.22 2.20
N GLY A 119 0.07 -13.48 3.39
CA GLY A 119 -0.58 -14.36 4.35
C GLY A 119 -0.70 -13.74 5.74
N ALA A 120 -1.22 -14.53 6.67
CA ALA A 120 -1.45 -14.15 8.05
C ALA A 120 -0.54 -14.93 9.02
N PHE A 121 0.75 -15.02 8.72
CA PHE A 121 1.71 -15.82 9.49
C PHE A 121 2.08 -15.24 10.85
N LYS A 122 1.86 -13.95 11.05
CA LYS A 122 2.12 -13.27 12.32
C LYS A 122 1.10 -12.16 12.57
N ARG A 123 0.84 -11.88 13.84
CA ARG A 123 -0.05 -10.78 14.22
C ARG A 123 0.59 -9.42 13.89
N PHE A 124 -0.18 -8.54 13.27
CA PHE A 124 0.22 -7.18 12.95
C PHE A 124 -0.93 -6.20 13.23
N GLY A 125 -0.69 -4.91 13.12
CA GLY A 125 -1.71 -3.89 13.35
C GLY A 125 -2.43 -4.08 14.69
N TYR A 126 -3.73 -3.97 14.67
CA TYR A 126 -4.58 -4.13 15.87
C TYR A 126 -4.71 -5.57 16.38
N GLY A 127 -4.31 -6.58 15.61
CA GLY A 127 -4.20 -7.96 16.05
C GLY A 127 -3.07 -8.21 17.08
N ARG A 128 -2.15 -7.24 17.28
CA ARG A 128 -1.13 -7.32 18.32
C ARG A 128 -1.70 -6.96 19.68
N ALA A 129 -1.31 -7.71 20.74
CA ALA A 129 -1.69 -7.40 22.12
C ALA A 129 -1.22 -6.00 22.57
N SER A 130 -0.07 -5.52 22.05
CA SER A 130 0.49 -4.20 22.36
C SER A 130 -0.09 -3.06 21.51
N ALA A 131 -1.05 -3.31 20.62
CA ALA A 131 -1.61 -2.30 19.74
C ALA A 131 -2.39 -1.23 20.54
N GLU A 132 -2.14 0.05 20.22
CA GLU A 132 -2.94 1.16 20.74
C GLU A 132 -4.30 1.20 20.01
N LYS A 133 -5.34 0.73 20.69
CA LYS A 133 -6.70 0.55 20.12
C LYS A 133 -7.32 1.86 19.60
N ASN A 134 -6.94 3.00 20.18
CA ASN A 134 -7.42 4.32 19.76
C ASN A 134 -6.54 4.98 18.68
N SER A 135 -5.51 4.31 18.20
CA SER A 135 -4.71 4.80 17.08
C SER A 135 -5.55 5.03 15.81
N LEU A 136 -5.14 5.98 14.99
CA LEU A 136 -5.68 6.17 13.62
C LEU A 136 -4.98 5.27 12.60
N THR A 137 -3.94 4.54 13.00
CA THR A 137 -3.18 3.65 12.11
C THR A 137 -4.12 2.69 11.39
N HIS A 138 -3.99 2.58 10.07
CA HIS A 138 -4.80 1.75 9.17
C HIS A 138 -6.29 2.10 9.02
N LYS A 139 -6.90 2.82 9.95
CA LYS A 139 -8.37 3.03 9.97
C LYS A 139 -8.92 3.83 8.79
N ASN A 140 -8.08 4.53 8.06
CA ASN A 140 -8.49 5.42 6.98
C ASN A 140 -8.59 4.72 5.61
N TYR A 141 -8.22 3.45 5.51
CA TYR A 141 -8.34 2.73 4.25
C TYR A 141 -9.82 2.60 3.84
N THR A 142 -10.12 3.00 2.61
CA THR A 142 -11.44 2.72 2.00
C THR A 142 -11.52 1.26 1.60
N GLU A 143 -10.39 0.70 1.14
CA GLU A 143 -10.26 -0.68 0.74
C GLU A 143 -8.87 -1.22 1.07
N ALA A 144 -8.79 -2.54 1.27
CA ALA A 144 -7.53 -3.26 1.35
C ALA A 144 -7.61 -4.57 0.56
N ILE A 145 -6.55 -4.87 -0.20
CA ILE A 145 -6.48 -6.06 -1.05
C ILE A 145 -5.79 -7.18 -0.28
N VAL A 146 -6.33 -8.39 -0.38
CA VAL A 146 -5.78 -9.61 0.21
C VAL A 146 -5.81 -10.77 -0.77
N SER A 147 -5.01 -11.80 -0.50
CA SER A 147 -4.82 -12.93 -1.41
C SER A 147 -6.03 -13.87 -1.49
N SER A 148 -6.84 -13.98 -0.43
CA SER A 148 -7.99 -14.90 -0.43
C SER A 148 -9.05 -14.51 0.59
N PRO A 149 -10.29 -15.01 0.45
CA PRO A 149 -11.38 -14.76 1.41
C PRO A 149 -11.07 -15.24 2.83
N GLU A 150 -10.33 -16.34 2.99
CA GLU A 150 -10.04 -16.94 4.30
C GLU A 150 -9.22 -16.02 5.20
N ILE A 151 -8.40 -15.16 4.62
CA ILE A 151 -7.60 -14.21 5.41
C ILE A 151 -8.24 -12.84 5.55
N ALA A 152 -9.35 -12.57 4.86
CA ALA A 152 -10.03 -11.28 4.92
C ALA A 152 -10.43 -10.86 6.36
N PRO A 153 -11.02 -11.73 7.20
CA PRO A 153 -11.35 -11.39 8.58
C PRO A 153 -10.12 -11.00 9.43
N ILE A 154 -8.98 -11.68 9.19
CA ILE A 154 -7.72 -11.42 9.91
C ILE A 154 -7.18 -10.03 9.58
N TYR A 155 -7.26 -9.64 8.31
CA TYR A 155 -6.83 -8.31 7.85
C TYR A 155 -7.80 -7.22 8.29
N ALA A 156 -9.12 -7.50 8.33
CA ALA A 156 -10.11 -6.58 8.88
C ALA A 156 -9.80 -6.25 10.36
N GLU A 157 -9.51 -7.27 11.18
CA GLU A 157 -9.06 -7.09 12.55
C GLU A 157 -7.75 -6.31 12.63
N ALA A 158 -6.75 -6.71 11.84
CA ALA A 158 -5.43 -6.10 11.87
C ALA A 158 -5.43 -4.62 11.44
N PHE A 159 -6.24 -4.24 10.48
CA PHE A 159 -6.40 -2.86 10.05
C PHE A 159 -7.45 -2.08 10.84
N GLY A 160 -8.30 -2.76 11.62
CA GLY A 160 -9.37 -2.12 12.39
C GLY A 160 -10.43 -1.48 11.50
N ILE A 161 -10.73 -2.09 10.35
CA ILE A 161 -11.75 -1.67 9.38
C ILE A 161 -12.79 -2.78 9.17
N GLY A 162 -13.95 -2.43 8.62
CA GLY A 162 -14.98 -3.43 8.32
C GLY A 162 -14.54 -4.43 7.26
N GLU A 163 -14.93 -5.69 7.39
CA GLU A 163 -14.57 -6.77 6.47
C GLU A 163 -15.04 -6.49 5.03
N SER A 164 -16.16 -5.79 4.85
CA SER A 164 -16.65 -5.37 3.53
C SER A 164 -15.66 -4.51 2.73
N ARG A 165 -14.71 -3.86 3.42
CA ARG A 165 -13.61 -3.09 2.81
C ARG A 165 -12.43 -3.97 2.40
N ILE A 166 -12.37 -5.22 2.84
CA ILE A 166 -11.32 -6.16 2.44
C ILE A 166 -11.74 -6.81 1.12
N LYS A 167 -10.86 -6.70 0.11
CA LYS A 167 -11.11 -7.23 -1.24
C LYS A 167 -10.20 -8.43 -1.49
N PRO A 168 -10.73 -9.66 -1.41
CA PRO A 168 -9.95 -10.89 -1.63
C PRO A 168 -9.80 -11.17 -3.12
N ILE A 169 -9.05 -10.35 -3.83
CA ILE A 169 -8.90 -10.39 -5.28
C ILE A 169 -7.50 -10.83 -5.74
N GLY A 170 -6.67 -11.31 -4.81
CA GLY A 170 -5.33 -11.79 -5.13
C GLY A 170 -4.22 -10.81 -4.73
N THR A 171 -3.02 -11.12 -5.19
CA THR A 171 -1.82 -10.34 -4.89
C THR A 171 -1.11 -9.99 -6.21
N PRO A 172 -1.15 -8.72 -6.66
CA PRO A 172 -0.72 -8.33 -8.01
C PRO A 172 0.68 -8.80 -8.41
N ARG A 173 1.65 -8.73 -7.50
CA ARG A 173 3.05 -9.12 -7.78
C ARG A 173 3.23 -10.61 -8.06
N THR A 174 2.23 -11.46 -7.79
CA THR A 174 2.33 -12.91 -8.04
C THR A 174 1.98 -13.30 -9.46
N ASP A 175 1.45 -12.40 -10.27
CA ASP A 175 1.10 -12.63 -11.67
C ASP A 175 2.30 -13.07 -12.50
N VAL A 176 3.52 -12.66 -12.11
CA VAL A 176 4.77 -13.08 -12.77
C VAL A 176 5.01 -14.60 -12.75
N PHE A 177 4.40 -15.32 -11.79
CA PHE A 177 4.50 -16.79 -11.75
C PHE A 177 3.65 -17.49 -12.82
N PHE A 178 2.72 -16.77 -13.42
CA PHE A 178 1.83 -17.23 -14.49
C PHE A 178 2.24 -16.69 -15.87
N ASP A 179 3.25 -15.82 -15.93
CA ASP A 179 3.86 -15.31 -17.16
C ASP A 179 4.98 -16.27 -17.61
N CYS A 180 4.67 -17.11 -18.58
CA CYS A 180 5.61 -18.13 -19.09
C CYS A 180 6.90 -17.52 -19.65
N ASP A 181 6.83 -16.38 -20.32
CA ASP A 181 7.98 -15.69 -20.89
C ASP A 181 8.88 -15.12 -19.80
N TYR A 182 8.27 -14.51 -18.77
CA TYR A 182 8.99 -14.03 -17.60
C TYR A 182 9.69 -15.18 -16.87
N VAL A 183 8.99 -16.30 -16.65
CA VAL A 183 9.53 -17.48 -15.96
C VAL A 183 10.71 -18.08 -16.75
N ALA A 184 10.56 -18.21 -18.08
CA ALA A 184 11.64 -18.70 -18.95
C ALA A 184 12.85 -17.78 -18.91
N ALA A 185 12.67 -16.47 -19.06
CA ALA A 185 13.74 -15.48 -19.00
C ALA A 185 14.42 -15.45 -17.62
N ALA A 186 13.65 -15.56 -16.52
CA ALA A 186 14.19 -15.62 -15.17
C ALA A 186 15.07 -16.86 -14.96
N LYS A 187 14.64 -18.01 -15.49
CA LYS A 187 15.37 -19.27 -15.45
C LYS A 187 16.70 -19.19 -16.21
N GLU A 188 16.70 -18.61 -17.41
CA GLU A 188 17.91 -18.43 -18.19
C GLU A 188 18.89 -17.44 -17.53
N ARG A 189 18.40 -16.34 -16.94
CA ARG A 189 19.23 -15.43 -16.12
C ARG A 189 19.90 -16.17 -14.96
N LEU A 190 19.14 -17.01 -14.24
CA LEU A 190 19.68 -17.82 -13.14
C LEU A 190 20.79 -18.76 -13.62
N TYR A 191 20.57 -19.48 -14.73
CA TYR A 191 21.54 -20.41 -15.24
C TYR A 191 22.76 -19.75 -15.89
N SER A 192 22.62 -18.54 -16.42
CA SER A 192 23.74 -17.73 -16.89
C SER A 192 24.64 -17.30 -15.73
N GLN A 193 24.03 -16.90 -14.61
CA GLN A 193 24.76 -16.49 -13.42
C GLN A 193 25.37 -17.70 -12.65
N TYR A 194 24.67 -18.85 -12.65
CA TYR A 194 25.04 -20.04 -11.93
C TYR A 194 24.96 -21.30 -12.82
N PRO A 195 25.89 -21.49 -13.78
CA PRO A 195 25.82 -22.59 -14.77
C PRO A 195 25.71 -23.99 -14.15
N LEU A 196 26.31 -24.19 -12.97
CA LEU A 196 26.29 -25.46 -12.25
C LEU A 196 24.90 -25.91 -11.77
N LEU A 197 23.92 -25.03 -11.78
CA LEU A 197 22.53 -25.33 -11.41
C LEU A 197 21.73 -25.94 -12.57
N ARG A 198 22.23 -25.84 -13.81
CA ARG A 198 21.52 -26.36 -14.98
C ARG A 198 21.34 -27.89 -14.88
N GLY A 199 20.11 -28.35 -15.03
CA GLY A 199 19.74 -29.75 -14.90
C GLY A 199 19.62 -30.29 -13.47
N LYS A 200 19.80 -29.45 -12.44
CA LYS A 200 19.66 -29.87 -11.04
C LYS A 200 18.30 -29.47 -10.45
N LYS A 201 17.83 -30.22 -9.45
CA LYS A 201 16.78 -29.78 -8.55
C LYS A 201 17.33 -28.70 -7.63
N ILE A 202 16.66 -27.55 -7.58
CA ILE A 202 17.08 -26.42 -6.74
C ILE A 202 16.13 -26.36 -5.55
N CYS A 203 16.68 -26.39 -4.34
CA CYS A 203 15.95 -26.14 -3.10
C CYS A 203 16.43 -24.81 -2.52
N LEU A 204 15.54 -23.82 -2.44
CA LEU A 204 15.83 -22.51 -1.85
C LEU A 204 15.32 -22.48 -0.41
N PHE A 205 16.23 -22.24 0.53
CA PHE A 205 15.88 -21.89 1.90
C PHE A 205 16.04 -20.39 2.07
N ALA A 206 14.93 -19.71 2.35
CA ALA A 206 14.85 -18.23 2.52
C ALA A 206 14.08 -17.91 3.80
N PRO A 207 14.76 -17.99 4.99
CA PRO A 207 14.15 -17.74 6.29
C PRO A 207 13.72 -16.28 6.50
#